data_d6beae79b86a49b2a4827bc92ae4a831
#
_entry.id   d6beae79b86a49b2a4827bc92ae4a831
#
_cell.length_a   1.000
_cell.length_b   1.000
_cell.length_c   1.000
_cell.angle_alpha   90.00
_cell.angle_beta   90.00
_cell.angle_gamma   90.00
#
_symmetry.space_group_name_H-M   'P 1'
#
loop_
_entity.id
_entity.type
_entity.pdbx_description
1 polymer ?
#
loop_
_entity_poly.entity_id
_entity_poly.type
_entity_poly.pdbx_seq_one_letter_code
_entity_poly.pdbx_strand_id
1 'polypeptide(L)'
;MKEPKVSVGVMFEPKIEFILNSGFICNGAEYSGLQSVKLSGGKIEWLGKVFDELIFEPADGSISSFELKDVTIGINFHWERKENQLFKGSLKFIVEGEKITAINLLGVEEYLTSVISSEMSATASLELLKAHAVISRSWLLAQIDKNIEITNSSEKYSTMTESEGELIRWYDREDHTRFDICADDHCQRYQGITRASTPIVMDAIGQTRGELLMSEGKICDARYSKSCGGVFEEFQYCWEDKKYPYLVKQRDSKSDTIIPDLTVEKNAVEWIKESPESFCNTTDNKVLSQVLNNYDQETVNFYRWSVKYSQKELSQLILKRSGTDYGDILDLVPIERGTSGRLVKLKIVGTKRTRIIGKELEIRRTLSESHLYSSAFYVEKEMGSEQAPIAFTLKGAGWGHGVGLCQIGAAVMGEKGYNYKEILLHYFIGATINKMY
;
A
#
# COMPACT_ATOMS: atom_id res chain seq x y z
N MET A 1 -1.99 -14.17 -24.91
CA MET A 1 -2.23 -12.71 -24.89
C MET A 1 -0.88 -12.02 -24.94
N LYS A 2 -0.77 -10.77 -25.43
CA LYS A 2 0.48 -10.00 -25.40
C LYS A 2 0.63 -9.42 -23.97
N GLU A 3 1.88 -9.29 -23.50
CA GLU A 3 2.17 -8.63 -22.21
C GLU A 3 1.52 -7.24 -22.14
N PRO A 4 0.74 -6.92 -21.09
CA PRO A 4 0.16 -5.60 -20.89
C PRO A 4 1.22 -4.53 -20.63
N LYS A 5 0.88 -3.26 -20.92
CA LYS A 5 1.66 -2.09 -20.49
C LYS A 5 1.00 -1.43 -19.31
N VAL A 6 1.79 -0.71 -18.52
CA VAL A 6 1.36 0.09 -17.38
C VAL A 6 1.88 1.52 -17.49
N SER A 7 1.08 2.47 -17.04
CA SER A 7 1.43 3.88 -16.89
C SER A 7 1.58 4.23 -15.40
N VAL A 8 2.78 4.68 -15.02
CA VAL A 8 3.14 4.98 -13.63
C VAL A 8 3.40 6.47 -13.46
N GLY A 9 2.57 7.17 -12.69
CA GLY A 9 2.80 8.55 -12.29
C GLY A 9 3.93 8.62 -11.25
N VAL A 10 5.04 9.29 -11.59
CA VAL A 10 6.25 9.28 -10.77
C VAL A 10 6.47 10.60 -10.05
N MET A 11 6.24 11.73 -10.71
CA MET A 11 6.59 13.05 -10.20
C MET A 11 5.53 14.09 -10.58
N PHE A 12 5.23 15.03 -9.66
CA PHE A 12 4.14 16.01 -9.76
C PHE A 12 4.66 17.39 -9.37
N GLU A 13 5.29 18.12 -10.30
CA GLU A 13 5.95 19.40 -10.03
C GLU A 13 5.67 20.43 -11.14
N PRO A 14 5.71 21.74 -10.84
CA PRO A 14 5.53 22.77 -11.87
C PRO A 14 6.72 22.87 -12.84
N LYS A 15 7.89 22.34 -12.46
CA LYS A 15 9.10 22.23 -13.29
C LYS A 15 9.74 20.88 -13.02
N ILE A 16 10.11 20.16 -14.08
CA ILE A 16 10.78 18.85 -14.00
C ILE A 16 12.05 18.89 -14.84
N GLU A 17 13.17 18.51 -14.22
CA GLU A 17 14.44 18.29 -14.88
C GLU A 17 14.70 16.80 -15.04
N PHE A 18 15.18 16.39 -16.21
CA PHE A 18 15.44 14.99 -16.52
C PHE A 18 16.60 14.82 -17.48
N ILE A 19 17.23 13.66 -17.48
CA ILE A 19 18.31 13.30 -18.40
C ILE A 19 17.88 12.12 -19.25
N LEU A 20 17.98 12.25 -20.56
CA LEU A 20 17.86 11.16 -21.51
C LEU A 20 19.27 10.56 -21.72
N ASN A 21 19.52 9.38 -21.12
CA ASN A 21 20.85 8.76 -21.12
C ASN A 21 21.27 8.15 -22.46
N SER A 22 20.32 8.09 -23.41
CA SER A 22 20.52 7.65 -24.80
C SER A 22 19.56 8.39 -25.70
N GLY A 23 19.45 8.00 -26.98
CA GLY A 23 18.48 8.58 -27.92
C GLY A 23 17.04 8.29 -27.54
N PHE A 24 16.22 9.32 -27.48
CA PHE A 24 14.76 9.26 -27.36
C PHE A 24 14.11 10.08 -28.47
N ILE A 25 13.05 9.54 -29.06
CA ILE A 25 12.30 10.20 -30.10
C ILE A 25 11.14 10.96 -29.47
N CYS A 26 11.03 12.26 -29.77
CA CYS A 26 9.91 13.11 -29.42
C CYS A 26 9.54 13.99 -30.60
N ASN A 27 8.26 14.02 -31.01
CA ASN A 27 7.76 14.79 -32.17
C ASN A 27 8.58 14.54 -33.45
N GLY A 28 9.01 13.31 -33.70
CA GLY A 28 9.74 12.90 -34.91
C GLY A 28 11.23 13.26 -34.97
N ALA A 29 11.80 13.80 -33.89
CA ALA A 29 13.23 14.08 -33.74
C ALA A 29 13.82 13.34 -32.54
N GLU A 30 15.12 13.03 -32.63
CA GLU A 30 15.86 12.37 -31.58
C GLU A 30 16.51 13.37 -30.63
N TYR A 31 16.40 13.12 -29.32
CA TYR A 31 16.95 13.93 -28.24
C TYR A 31 17.71 13.08 -27.24
N SER A 32 18.72 13.66 -26.59
CA SER A 32 19.49 13.06 -25.52
C SER A 32 19.98 14.13 -24.54
N GLY A 33 20.59 13.70 -23.41
CA GLY A 33 21.18 14.59 -22.41
C GLY A 33 20.15 15.29 -21.53
N LEU A 34 20.59 16.37 -20.88
CA LEU A 34 19.78 17.13 -19.93
C LEU A 34 18.67 17.90 -20.62
N GLN A 35 17.47 17.75 -20.10
CA GLN A 35 16.23 18.37 -20.54
C GLN A 35 15.50 19.00 -19.36
N SER A 36 14.58 19.93 -19.65
CA SER A 36 13.70 20.51 -18.64
C SER A 36 12.36 20.88 -19.25
N VAL A 37 11.29 20.55 -18.58
CA VAL A 37 9.92 21.00 -18.86
C VAL A 37 9.43 21.90 -17.74
N LYS A 38 8.63 22.92 -18.05
CA LYS A 38 7.98 23.79 -17.06
C LYS A 38 6.54 24.08 -17.45
N LEU A 39 5.70 24.30 -16.45
CA LEU A 39 4.32 24.71 -16.65
C LEU A 39 4.28 26.18 -17.10
N SER A 40 3.57 26.46 -18.18
CA SER A 40 3.42 27.82 -18.75
C SER A 40 2.02 27.96 -19.37
N GLY A 41 1.18 28.82 -18.76
CA GLY A 41 -0.17 29.07 -19.25
C GLY A 41 -1.06 27.82 -19.35
N GLY A 42 -0.93 26.88 -18.40
CA GLY A 42 -1.70 25.62 -18.38
C GLY A 42 -1.21 24.57 -19.39
N LYS A 43 -0.04 24.77 -19.99
CA LYS A 43 0.61 23.86 -20.95
C LYS A 43 2.04 23.56 -20.53
N ILE A 44 2.66 22.56 -21.18
CA ILE A 44 4.05 22.19 -20.98
C ILE A 44 4.92 23.02 -21.92
N GLU A 45 5.77 23.87 -21.38
CA GLU A 45 6.80 24.56 -22.16
C GLU A 45 8.08 23.71 -22.21
N TRP A 46 8.55 23.41 -23.42
CA TRP A 46 9.79 22.69 -23.70
C TRP A 46 10.46 23.27 -24.94
N LEU A 47 11.75 23.56 -24.87
CA LEU A 47 12.56 24.18 -25.95
C LEU A 47 11.89 25.43 -26.58
N GLY A 48 11.26 26.27 -25.72
CA GLY A 48 10.60 27.51 -26.16
C GLY A 48 9.27 27.31 -26.92
N LYS A 49 8.74 26.09 -26.93
CA LYS A 49 7.42 25.77 -27.51
C LYS A 49 6.50 25.22 -26.40
N VAL A 50 5.19 25.31 -26.65
CA VAL A 50 4.17 24.83 -25.71
C VAL A 50 3.40 23.62 -26.23
N PHE A 51 3.09 22.65 -25.38
CA PHE A 51 2.47 21.39 -25.73
C PHE A 51 1.39 21.04 -24.70
N ASP A 52 0.36 20.31 -25.11
CA ASP A 52 -0.64 19.73 -24.20
C ASP A 52 -0.10 18.47 -23.54
N GLU A 53 0.69 17.69 -24.26
CA GLU A 53 1.44 16.52 -23.76
C GLU A 53 2.76 16.35 -24.53
N LEU A 54 3.71 15.68 -23.92
CA LEU A 54 4.98 15.26 -24.53
C LEU A 54 5.22 13.80 -24.25
N ILE A 55 5.68 13.05 -25.26
CA ILE A 55 6.09 11.65 -25.13
C ILE A 55 7.49 11.49 -25.70
N PHE A 56 8.39 10.95 -24.89
CA PHE A 56 9.75 10.56 -25.25
C PHE A 56 9.79 9.05 -25.33
N GLU A 57 9.89 8.51 -26.54
CA GLU A 57 9.97 7.07 -26.78
C GLU A 57 11.43 6.66 -26.98
N PRO A 58 11.90 5.55 -26.37
CA PRO A 58 13.27 5.09 -26.55
C PRO A 58 13.56 4.77 -28.01
N ALA A 59 14.65 5.31 -28.56
CA ALA A 59 15.09 5.01 -29.92
C ALA A 59 15.56 3.54 -30.03
N ASP A 60 16.20 3.01 -28.98
CA ASP A 60 16.51 1.60 -28.80
C ASP A 60 15.98 1.14 -27.43
N GLY A 61 14.89 0.38 -27.43
CA GLY A 61 14.18 -0.07 -26.21
C GLY A 61 15.00 -1.00 -25.33
N SER A 62 16.10 -1.57 -25.80
CA SER A 62 16.92 -2.53 -25.03
C SER A 62 17.91 -1.83 -24.07
N ILE A 63 18.44 -0.67 -24.47
CA ILE A 63 19.51 0.05 -23.77
C ILE A 63 19.09 1.43 -23.27
N SER A 64 18.00 2.00 -23.81
CA SER A 64 17.58 3.36 -23.47
C SER A 64 17.07 3.47 -22.05
N SER A 65 17.53 4.51 -21.33
CA SER A 65 17.06 4.88 -20.00
C SER A 65 16.99 6.39 -19.86
N PHE A 66 16.19 6.85 -18.90
CA PHE A 66 16.13 8.26 -18.52
C PHE A 66 16.20 8.40 -17.00
N GLU A 67 16.63 9.55 -16.53
CA GLU A 67 16.73 9.89 -15.11
C GLU A 67 15.81 11.09 -14.82
N LEU A 68 14.95 10.97 -13.82
CA LEU A 68 14.23 12.09 -13.23
C LEU A 68 15.00 12.63 -12.04
N LYS A 69 15.18 13.95 -11.98
CA LYS A 69 15.89 14.63 -10.90
C LYS A 69 14.93 14.94 -9.75
N ASP A 70 15.42 14.83 -8.52
CA ASP A 70 14.72 15.26 -7.29
C ASP A 70 13.32 14.63 -7.12
N VAL A 71 13.15 13.36 -7.45
CA VAL A 71 11.92 12.63 -7.20
C VAL A 71 11.70 12.52 -5.70
N THR A 72 10.53 12.98 -5.22
CA THR A 72 10.16 12.83 -3.80
C THR A 72 9.66 11.41 -3.57
N ILE A 73 10.24 10.71 -2.59
CA ILE A 73 9.85 9.36 -2.18
C ILE A 73 9.46 9.36 -0.71
N GLY A 74 8.55 8.44 -0.33
CA GLY A 74 8.03 8.36 1.04
C GLY A 74 7.20 9.56 1.43
N ILE A 75 6.34 10.01 0.54
CA ILE A 75 5.51 11.21 0.73
C ILE A 75 4.69 11.10 2.02
N ASN A 76 4.82 12.09 2.90
CA ASN A 76 4.20 12.15 4.23
C ASN A 76 4.70 11.10 5.25
N PHE A 77 5.78 10.37 4.96
CA PHE A 77 6.46 9.52 5.94
C PHE A 77 7.64 10.23 6.59
N HIS A 78 8.08 9.75 7.76
CA HIS A 78 9.24 10.32 8.48
C HIS A 78 10.58 10.20 7.71
N TRP A 79 10.63 9.35 6.68
CA TRP A 79 11.78 9.13 5.81
C TRP A 79 11.64 9.80 4.43
N GLU A 80 10.67 10.71 4.26
CA GLU A 80 10.51 11.49 3.02
C GLU A 80 11.82 12.19 2.64
N ARG A 81 12.22 12.00 1.38
CA ARG A 81 13.41 12.63 0.82
C ARG A 81 13.31 12.76 -0.70
N LYS A 82 14.21 13.55 -1.27
CA LYS A 82 14.39 13.64 -2.73
C LYS A 82 15.59 12.79 -3.15
N GLU A 83 15.45 12.08 -4.26
CA GLU A 83 16.53 11.34 -4.90
C GLU A 83 16.37 11.33 -6.42
N ASN A 84 17.49 11.21 -7.15
CA ASN A 84 17.44 11.00 -8.58
C ASN A 84 17.07 9.54 -8.86
N GLN A 85 16.10 9.32 -9.76
CA GLN A 85 15.65 7.98 -10.10
C GLN A 85 15.80 7.68 -11.58
N LEU A 86 16.24 6.46 -11.88
CA LEU A 86 16.56 5.98 -13.21
C LEU A 86 15.45 5.01 -13.70
N PHE A 87 15.00 5.19 -14.94
CA PHE A 87 13.88 4.44 -15.51
C PHE A 87 14.21 3.92 -16.92
N LYS A 88 13.55 2.83 -17.29
CA LYS A 88 13.43 2.34 -18.67
C LYS A 88 12.05 2.64 -19.22
N GLY A 89 11.82 2.29 -20.51
CA GLY A 89 10.55 2.54 -21.18
C GLY A 89 10.40 3.98 -21.66
N SER A 90 9.17 4.42 -21.89
CA SER A 90 8.89 5.77 -22.38
C SER A 90 8.58 6.73 -21.24
N LEU A 91 8.89 8.01 -21.44
CA LEU A 91 8.58 9.10 -20.52
C LEU A 91 7.52 10.01 -21.15
N LYS A 92 6.39 10.15 -20.45
CA LYS A 92 5.29 11.01 -20.85
C LYS A 92 5.10 12.13 -19.85
N PHE A 93 4.82 13.35 -20.33
CA PHE A 93 4.42 14.49 -19.51
C PHE A 93 3.00 14.92 -19.87
N ILE A 94 2.18 15.19 -18.85
CA ILE A 94 0.84 15.78 -18.97
C ILE A 94 0.69 16.91 -17.95
N VAL A 95 -0.34 17.74 -18.10
CA VAL A 95 -0.68 18.77 -17.10
C VAL A 95 -1.86 18.28 -16.26
N GLU A 96 -1.72 18.36 -14.93
CA GLU A 96 -2.77 18.12 -13.96
C GLU A 96 -2.83 19.28 -12.96
N GLY A 97 -3.90 20.08 -13.04
CA GLY A 97 -4.02 21.31 -12.24
C GLY A 97 -2.87 22.28 -12.50
N GLU A 98 -2.15 22.65 -11.46
CA GLU A 98 -1.00 23.57 -11.51
C GLU A 98 0.36 22.85 -11.55
N LYS A 99 0.38 21.59 -11.97
CA LYS A 99 1.59 20.76 -12.03
C LYS A 99 1.71 20.01 -13.35
N ILE A 100 2.93 19.63 -13.67
CA ILE A 100 3.26 18.65 -14.69
C ILE A 100 3.42 17.30 -14.00
N THR A 101 2.79 16.28 -14.55
CA THR A 101 2.94 14.88 -14.12
C THR A 101 3.89 14.17 -15.07
N ALA A 102 4.99 13.64 -14.54
CA ALA A 102 5.87 12.73 -15.26
C ALA A 102 5.36 11.30 -15.10
N ILE A 103 5.08 10.64 -16.22
CA ILE A 103 4.53 9.28 -16.30
C ILE A 103 5.54 8.38 -17.01
N ASN A 104 5.88 7.26 -16.38
CA ASN A 104 6.67 6.20 -17.01
C ASN A 104 5.74 5.15 -17.65
N LEU A 105 5.98 4.81 -18.91
CA LEU A 105 5.23 3.82 -19.70
C LEU A 105 6.14 2.62 -20.00
N LEU A 106 5.75 1.42 -19.50
CA LEU A 106 6.59 0.22 -19.65
C LEU A 106 5.75 -1.07 -19.62
N GLY A 107 6.39 -2.22 -19.85
CA GLY A 107 5.77 -3.53 -19.72
C GLY A 107 5.55 -3.91 -18.25
N VAL A 108 4.53 -4.74 -17.97
CA VAL A 108 4.18 -5.17 -16.62
C VAL A 108 5.33 -5.95 -15.96
N GLU A 109 6.05 -6.79 -16.69
CA GLU A 109 7.14 -7.57 -16.10
C GLU A 109 8.35 -6.70 -15.71
N GLU A 110 8.63 -5.65 -16.48
CA GLU A 110 9.67 -4.69 -16.16
C GLU A 110 9.27 -3.81 -14.97
N TYR A 111 8.00 -3.40 -14.89
CA TYR A 111 7.44 -2.74 -13.71
C TYR A 111 7.60 -3.59 -12.44
N LEU A 112 7.23 -4.89 -12.50
CA LEU A 112 7.36 -5.81 -11.37
C LEU A 112 8.79 -6.00 -10.89
N THR A 113 9.76 -5.95 -11.79
CA THR A 113 11.19 -6.02 -11.44
C THR A 113 11.57 -4.91 -10.45
N SER A 114 11.07 -3.69 -10.69
CA SER A 114 11.26 -2.57 -9.77
C SER A 114 10.49 -2.75 -8.47
N VAL A 115 9.20 -3.11 -8.55
CA VAL A 115 8.34 -3.28 -7.36
C VAL A 115 8.92 -4.33 -6.41
N ILE A 116 9.24 -5.51 -6.91
CA ILE A 116 9.77 -6.60 -6.08
C ILE A 116 11.11 -6.20 -5.44
N SER A 117 11.99 -5.53 -6.20
CA SER A 117 13.28 -5.04 -5.69
C SER A 117 13.13 -3.90 -4.67
N SER A 118 12.00 -3.17 -4.70
CA SER A 118 11.71 -2.06 -3.77
C SER A 118 10.95 -2.51 -2.52
N GLU A 119 10.10 -3.54 -2.64
CA GLU A 119 9.26 -4.08 -1.57
C GLU A 119 9.97 -5.17 -0.76
N MET A 120 10.79 -5.99 -1.40
CA MET A 120 11.43 -7.17 -0.81
C MET A 120 12.94 -7.01 -0.70
N SER A 121 13.53 -7.65 0.31
CA SER A 121 14.97 -7.73 0.47
C SER A 121 15.60 -8.68 -0.57
N ALA A 122 16.87 -8.42 -0.91
CA ALA A 122 17.69 -9.35 -1.69
C ALA A 122 17.93 -10.71 -1.00
N THR A 123 17.64 -10.82 0.30
CA THR A 123 17.75 -12.06 1.08
C THR A 123 16.46 -12.88 1.10
N ALA A 124 15.39 -12.40 0.45
CA ALA A 124 14.11 -13.10 0.39
C ALA A 124 14.22 -14.44 -0.36
N SER A 125 13.51 -15.44 0.14
CA SER A 125 13.48 -16.76 -0.51
C SER A 125 12.84 -16.70 -1.90
N LEU A 126 13.29 -17.56 -2.82
CA LEU A 126 12.75 -17.61 -4.18
C LEU A 126 11.23 -17.81 -4.19
N GLU A 127 10.71 -18.67 -3.31
CA GLU A 127 9.29 -18.95 -3.24
C GLU A 127 8.46 -17.77 -2.72
N LEU A 128 8.99 -16.99 -1.77
CA LEU A 128 8.39 -15.72 -1.33
C LEU A 128 8.36 -14.71 -2.49
N LEU A 129 9.47 -14.55 -3.22
CA LEU A 129 9.56 -13.63 -4.34
C LEU A 129 8.61 -14.00 -5.48
N LYS A 130 8.47 -15.31 -5.80
CA LYS A 130 7.48 -15.81 -6.76
C LYS A 130 6.04 -15.48 -6.32
N ALA A 131 5.71 -15.77 -5.06
CA ALA A 131 4.39 -15.43 -4.51
C ALA A 131 4.12 -13.93 -4.62
N HIS A 132 5.11 -13.11 -4.27
CA HIS A 132 4.99 -11.65 -4.33
C HIS A 132 4.87 -11.14 -5.78
N ALA A 133 5.59 -11.72 -6.74
CA ALA A 133 5.47 -11.37 -8.15
C ALA A 133 4.05 -11.66 -8.69
N VAL A 134 3.46 -12.81 -8.34
CA VAL A 134 2.10 -13.18 -8.76
C VAL A 134 1.05 -12.26 -8.15
N ILE A 135 1.12 -11.95 -6.83
CA ILE A 135 0.15 -11.04 -6.20
C ILE A 135 0.29 -9.61 -6.70
N SER A 136 1.51 -9.10 -6.86
CA SER A 136 1.74 -7.73 -7.35
C SER A 136 1.22 -7.55 -8.77
N ARG A 137 1.41 -8.56 -9.64
CA ARG A 137 0.88 -8.60 -10.99
C ARG A 137 -0.65 -8.65 -11.00
N SER A 138 -1.23 -9.51 -10.17
CA SER A 138 -2.69 -9.68 -10.07
C SER A 138 -3.34 -8.41 -9.54
N TRP A 139 -2.80 -7.83 -8.47
CA TRP A 139 -3.28 -6.57 -7.93
C TRP A 139 -3.24 -5.45 -8.97
N LEU A 140 -2.09 -5.25 -9.64
CA LEU A 140 -1.93 -4.23 -10.67
C LEU A 140 -2.99 -4.34 -11.76
N LEU A 141 -3.14 -5.53 -12.35
CA LEU A 141 -4.08 -5.72 -13.46
C LEU A 141 -5.54 -5.62 -13.01
N ALA A 142 -5.88 -6.11 -11.80
CA ALA A 142 -7.21 -5.93 -11.22
C ALA A 142 -7.52 -4.44 -10.98
N GLN A 143 -6.52 -3.63 -10.61
CA GLN A 143 -6.72 -2.19 -10.46
C GLN A 143 -6.92 -1.48 -11.81
N ILE A 144 -6.20 -1.87 -12.85
CA ILE A 144 -6.40 -1.35 -14.21
C ILE A 144 -7.81 -1.67 -14.70
N ASP A 145 -8.27 -2.92 -14.53
CA ASP A 145 -9.63 -3.33 -14.88
C ASP A 145 -10.68 -2.53 -14.10
N LYS A 146 -10.49 -2.34 -12.79
CA LYS A 146 -11.38 -1.54 -11.94
C LYS A 146 -11.47 -0.08 -12.41
N ASN A 147 -10.34 0.53 -12.80
CA ASN A 147 -10.33 1.90 -13.33
C ASN A 147 -11.15 2.03 -14.61
N ILE A 148 -11.07 1.04 -15.49
CA ILE A 148 -11.87 0.99 -16.72
C ILE A 148 -13.35 0.88 -16.38
N GLU A 149 -13.73 0.01 -15.42
CA GLU A 149 -15.11 -0.14 -14.95
C GLU A 149 -15.65 1.18 -14.37
N ILE A 150 -14.90 1.86 -13.49
CA ILE A 150 -15.28 3.14 -12.86
C ILE A 150 -15.43 4.24 -13.93
N THR A 151 -14.49 4.35 -14.86
CA THR A 151 -14.52 5.38 -15.92
C THR A 151 -15.71 5.20 -16.86
N ASN A 152 -16.12 3.97 -17.10
CA ASN A 152 -17.29 3.64 -17.95
C ASN A 152 -18.63 3.67 -17.20
N SER A 153 -18.60 3.79 -15.85
CA SER A 153 -19.81 3.87 -15.04
C SER A 153 -20.42 5.28 -15.09
N SER A 154 -21.73 5.35 -15.13
CA SER A 154 -22.48 6.60 -14.93
C SER A 154 -22.68 6.94 -13.45
N GLU A 155 -22.37 6.04 -12.54
CA GLU A 155 -22.51 6.24 -11.10
C GLU A 155 -21.32 7.00 -10.54
N LYS A 156 -21.61 7.98 -9.66
CA LYS A 156 -20.56 8.72 -8.97
C LYS A 156 -19.94 7.83 -7.89
N TYR A 157 -18.70 7.45 -8.10
CA TYR A 157 -17.93 6.72 -7.10
C TYR A 157 -17.63 7.63 -5.90
N SER A 158 -17.88 7.15 -4.69
CA SER A 158 -17.59 7.87 -3.45
C SER A 158 -16.88 6.96 -2.46
N THR A 159 -15.83 7.47 -1.86
CA THR A 159 -15.01 6.78 -0.84
C THR A 159 -15.24 7.33 0.55
N MET A 160 -16.25 8.18 0.71
CA MET A 160 -16.55 8.83 1.97
C MET A 160 -18.05 9.01 2.17
N THR A 161 -18.50 8.76 3.41
CA THR A 161 -19.79 9.23 3.91
C THR A 161 -19.56 10.08 5.14
N GLU A 162 -20.20 11.25 5.20
CA GLU A 162 -20.03 12.20 6.30
C GLU A 162 -21.38 12.71 6.80
N SER A 163 -21.53 12.74 8.12
CA SER A 163 -22.63 13.36 8.86
C SER A 163 -22.09 14.11 10.07
N GLU A 164 -22.94 14.80 10.83
CA GLU A 164 -22.52 15.54 12.02
C GLU A 164 -21.83 14.66 13.08
N GLY A 165 -22.29 13.43 13.26
CA GLY A 165 -21.80 12.47 14.27
C GLY A 165 -20.85 11.41 13.74
N GLU A 166 -20.65 11.28 12.42
CA GLU A 166 -19.90 10.19 11.82
C GLU A 166 -19.12 10.62 10.58
N LEU A 167 -17.88 10.13 10.44
CA LEU A 167 -17.06 10.20 9.24
C LEU A 167 -16.55 8.78 8.91
N ILE A 168 -17.09 8.18 7.87
CA ILE A 168 -16.62 6.90 7.35
C ILE A 168 -15.90 7.17 6.04
N ARG A 169 -14.60 6.92 6.01
CA ARG A 169 -13.75 7.14 4.84
C ARG A 169 -12.84 5.94 4.60
N TRP A 170 -12.77 5.54 3.36
CA TRP A 170 -11.75 4.59 2.88
C TRP A 170 -10.92 5.25 1.78
N TYR A 171 -9.73 4.73 1.56
CA TYR A 171 -8.76 5.29 0.63
C TYR A 171 -8.59 4.30 -0.50
N ASP A 172 -9.07 4.70 -1.67
CA ASP A 172 -8.97 3.92 -2.89
C ASP A 172 -8.34 4.81 -3.99
N ARG A 173 -8.43 4.42 -5.24
CA ARG A 173 -7.61 4.89 -6.36
C ARG A 173 -8.22 6.03 -7.18
N GLU A 174 -9.25 6.67 -6.68
CA GLU A 174 -9.91 7.80 -7.36
C GLU A 174 -9.00 8.97 -7.69
N ASP A 175 -7.82 9.04 -7.07
CA ASP A 175 -6.84 10.12 -7.30
C ASP A 175 -6.06 9.94 -8.63
N HIS A 176 -6.20 8.78 -9.32
CA HIS A 176 -5.44 8.45 -10.54
C HIS A 176 -6.36 8.25 -11.73
N THR A 177 -6.77 9.34 -12.37
CA THR A 177 -7.66 9.30 -13.54
C THR A 177 -6.93 9.40 -14.90
N ARG A 178 -5.65 9.77 -14.90
CA ARG A 178 -4.84 10.04 -16.09
C ARG A 178 -3.69 9.05 -16.31
N PHE A 179 -3.44 8.17 -15.35
CA PHE A 179 -2.47 7.08 -15.39
C PHE A 179 -2.96 5.92 -14.50
N ASP A 180 -2.38 4.72 -14.64
CA ASP A 180 -2.90 3.53 -13.96
C ASP A 180 -2.61 3.51 -12.46
N ILE A 181 -1.39 3.86 -12.07
CA ILE A 181 -0.91 3.81 -10.68
C ILE A 181 0.14 4.90 -10.41
N CYS A 182 0.36 5.26 -9.15
CA CYS A 182 1.50 6.07 -8.74
C CYS A 182 2.70 5.22 -8.30
N ALA A 183 3.86 5.88 -8.20
CA ALA A 183 5.12 5.25 -7.79
C ALA A 183 5.29 5.12 -6.27
N ASP A 184 4.38 5.68 -5.46
CA ASP A 184 4.48 5.75 -4.00
C ASP A 184 3.72 4.61 -3.30
N ASP A 185 3.89 4.50 -1.99
CA ASP A 185 3.29 3.49 -1.10
C ASP A 185 1.75 3.44 -1.13
N HIS A 186 1.10 4.47 -1.68
CA HIS A 186 -0.35 4.46 -1.94
C HIS A 186 -0.77 3.32 -2.89
N CYS A 187 0.05 3.04 -3.92
CA CYS A 187 -0.14 1.93 -4.85
C CYS A 187 0.83 0.79 -4.54
N GLN A 188 1.93 0.73 -5.26
CA GLN A 188 3.04 -0.18 -5.02
C GLN A 188 4.33 0.62 -5.20
N ARG A 189 5.29 0.46 -4.30
CA ARG A 189 6.54 1.20 -4.34
C ARG A 189 7.31 0.90 -5.63
N TYR A 190 7.41 1.90 -6.50
CA TYR A 190 8.09 1.81 -7.78
C TYR A 190 9.23 2.83 -7.85
N GLN A 191 10.45 2.39 -8.10
CA GLN A 191 11.65 3.24 -8.16
C GLN A 191 12.45 3.04 -9.45
N GLY A 192 11.81 2.56 -10.51
CA GLY A 192 12.44 2.27 -11.78
C GLY A 192 13.58 1.25 -11.64
N ILE A 193 14.69 1.51 -12.31
CA ILE A 193 15.92 0.70 -12.23
C ILE A 193 16.97 1.29 -11.27
N THR A 194 16.58 2.25 -10.43
CA THR A 194 17.46 2.88 -9.42
C THR A 194 17.90 1.85 -8.39
N ARG A 195 17.03 0.93 -8.03
CA ARG A 195 17.39 -0.23 -7.21
C ARG A 195 17.86 -1.36 -8.11
N ALA A 196 19.10 -1.81 -7.89
CA ALA A 196 19.64 -2.95 -8.61
C ALA A 196 18.77 -4.18 -8.35
N SER A 197 18.23 -4.77 -9.41
CA SER A 197 17.56 -6.05 -9.32
C SER A 197 18.60 -7.16 -9.11
N THR A 198 18.28 -8.09 -8.21
CA THR A 198 19.13 -9.26 -7.98
C THR A 198 18.75 -10.40 -8.95
N PRO A 199 19.70 -11.33 -9.27
CA PRO A 199 19.39 -12.49 -10.11
C PRO A 199 18.19 -13.29 -9.63
N ILE A 200 18.01 -13.45 -8.30
CA ILE A 200 16.90 -14.19 -7.72
C ILE A 200 15.54 -13.51 -7.98
N VAL A 201 15.49 -12.18 -8.00
CA VAL A 201 14.26 -11.43 -8.35
C VAL A 201 13.93 -11.63 -9.83
N MET A 202 14.94 -11.57 -10.71
CA MET A 202 14.75 -11.83 -12.14
C MET A 202 14.26 -13.24 -12.40
N ASP A 203 14.81 -14.23 -11.69
CA ASP A 203 14.38 -15.63 -11.74
C ASP A 203 12.93 -15.80 -11.28
N ALA A 204 12.55 -15.18 -10.17
CA ALA A 204 11.18 -15.24 -9.64
C ALA A 204 10.16 -14.71 -10.65
N ILE A 205 10.44 -13.55 -11.24
CA ILE A 205 9.58 -12.92 -12.24
C ILE A 205 9.52 -13.77 -13.51
N GLY A 206 10.67 -14.23 -14.01
CA GLY A 206 10.76 -15.07 -15.21
C GLY A 206 10.01 -16.38 -15.07
N GLN A 207 10.16 -17.07 -13.93
CA GLN A 207 9.48 -18.35 -13.65
C GLN A 207 7.97 -18.22 -13.46
N THR A 208 7.48 -17.03 -13.03
CA THR A 208 6.05 -16.74 -12.83
C THR A 208 5.48 -15.81 -13.89
N ARG A 209 6.21 -15.61 -15.01
CA ARG A 209 5.80 -14.67 -16.06
C ARG A 209 4.37 -14.94 -16.53
N GLY A 210 3.54 -13.89 -16.47
CA GLY A 210 2.14 -13.93 -16.89
C GLY A 210 1.20 -14.72 -15.98
N GLU A 211 1.66 -15.26 -14.84
CA GLU A 211 0.80 -15.92 -13.87
C GLU A 211 0.01 -14.93 -13.02
N LEU A 212 -1.30 -15.15 -12.90
CA LEU A 212 -2.26 -14.33 -12.16
C LEU A 212 -3.10 -15.20 -11.23
N LEU A 213 -3.49 -14.63 -10.11
CA LEU A 213 -4.56 -15.16 -9.28
C LEU A 213 -5.91 -14.83 -9.91
N MET A 214 -6.75 -15.85 -10.06
CA MET A 214 -8.07 -15.75 -10.67
C MET A 214 -9.14 -16.31 -9.74
N SER A 215 -10.31 -15.68 -9.72
CA SER A 215 -11.50 -16.18 -9.03
C SER A 215 -12.72 -15.86 -9.89
N GLU A 216 -13.60 -16.84 -10.11
CA GLU A 216 -14.83 -16.67 -10.88
C GLU A 216 -14.61 -16.01 -12.26
N GLY A 217 -13.50 -16.33 -12.92
CA GLY A 217 -13.14 -15.79 -14.24
C GLY A 217 -12.59 -14.36 -14.25
N LYS A 218 -12.43 -13.72 -13.08
CA LYS A 218 -11.85 -12.38 -12.93
C LYS A 218 -10.47 -12.44 -12.26
N ILE A 219 -9.65 -11.43 -12.52
CA ILE A 219 -8.36 -11.25 -11.84
C ILE A 219 -8.64 -10.84 -10.38
N CYS A 220 -7.96 -11.48 -9.43
CA CYS A 220 -8.10 -11.17 -8.02
C CYS A 220 -7.48 -9.82 -7.67
N ASP A 221 -8.20 -8.99 -6.89
CA ASP A 221 -7.61 -7.85 -6.15
C ASP A 221 -6.72 -8.41 -5.04
N ALA A 222 -5.48 -8.76 -5.40
CA ALA A 222 -4.57 -9.54 -4.57
C ALA A 222 -3.82 -8.64 -3.57
N ARG A 223 -4.55 -8.14 -2.55
CA ARG A 223 -4.02 -7.28 -1.48
C ARG A 223 -2.98 -7.99 -0.61
N TYR A 224 -2.08 -7.21 -0.02
CA TYR A 224 -1.07 -7.72 0.92
C TYR A 224 -0.73 -6.67 1.99
N SER A 225 -0.28 -7.12 3.13
CA SER A 225 0.16 -6.27 4.23
C SER A 225 1.32 -6.91 5.00
N LYS A 226 2.04 -6.11 5.78
CA LYS A 226 3.24 -6.56 6.50
C LYS A 226 2.96 -7.72 7.45
N SER A 227 1.93 -7.59 8.32
CA SER A 227 1.53 -8.63 9.27
C SER A 227 0.02 -8.62 9.51
N CYS A 228 -0.65 -9.76 9.35
CA CYS A 228 -2.08 -9.89 9.62
C CYS A 228 -2.41 -9.90 11.12
N GLY A 229 -1.42 -10.16 12.01
CA GLY A 229 -1.63 -10.29 13.47
C GLY A 229 -2.24 -11.62 13.88
N GLY A 230 -2.24 -12.63 12.98
CA GLY A 230 -2.68 -14.01 13.20
C GLY A 230 -3.99 -14.40 12.55
N VAL A 231 -4.78 -13.42 12.07
CA VAL A 231 -6.04 -13.65 11.34
C VAL A 231 -6.16 -12.65 10.20
N PHE A 232 -6.56 -13.14 9.00
CA PHE A 232 -6.80 -12.28 7.84
C PHE A 232 -8.11 -11.51 8.01
N GLU A 233 -8.12 -10.27 7.49
CA GLU A 233 -9.32 -9.45 7.43
C GLU A 233 -10.02 -9.63 6.09
N GLU A 234 -11.30 -9.36 6.05
CA GLU A 234 -12.10 -9.32 4.84
C GLU A 234 -12.11 -7.92 4.24
N PHE A 235 -12.17 -7.82 2.92
CA PHE A 235 -12.01 -6.59 2.17
C PHE A 235 -12.98 -5.47 2.59
N GLN A 236 -14.27 -5.78 2.78
CA GLN A 236 -15.32 -4.80 3.07
C GLN A 236 -15.13 -4.04 4.39
N TYR A 237 -14.30 -4.55 5.30
CA TYR A 237 -14.01 -3.88 6.56
C TYR A 237 -12.93 -2.79 6.43
N CYS A 238 -12.15 -2.84 5.36
CA CYS A 238 -11.08 -1.86 5.10
C CYS A 238 -11.46 -0.84 4.02
N TRP A 239 -12.24 -1.25 3.02
CA TRP A 239 -12.62 -0.43 1.86
C TRP A 239 -14.14 -0.38 1.66
N GLU A 240 -14.59 -0.33 0.40
CA GLU A 240 -16.01 -0.36 0.03
C GLU A 240 -16.71 -1.63 0.53
N ASP A 241 -18.03 -1.57 0.68
CA ASP A 241 -18.84 -2.72 1.15
C ASP A 241 -19.03 -3.73 0.01
N LYS A 242 -17.94 -4.40 -0.33
CA LYS A 242 -17.88 -5.45 -1.36
C LYS A 242 -17.18 -6.69 -0.81
N LYS A 243 -17.80 -7.84 -0.98
CA LYS A 243 -17.23 -9.12 -0.58
C LYS A 243 -16.53 -9.79 -1.74
N TYR A 244 -15.35 -10.32 -1.49
CA TYR A 244 -14.60 -11.15 -2.42
C TYR A 244 -14.50 -12.57 -1.87
N PRO A 245 -14.87 -13.61 -2.63
CA PRO A 245 -14.92 -14.99 -2.13
C PRO A 245 -13.54 -15.56 -1.76
N TYR A 246 -12.48 -14.94 -2.23
CA TYR A 246 -11.08 -15.31 -1.98
C TYR A 246 -10.37 -14.45 -0.92
N LEU A 247 -11.00 -13.36 -0.42
CA LEU A 247 -10.48 -12.52 0.68
C LEU A 247 -11.35 -12.72 1.91
N VAL A 248 -11.17 -13.86 2.54
CA VAL A 248 -12.02 -14.31 3.65
C VAL A 248 -11.21 -14.43 4.95
N LYS A 249 -11.91 -14.31 6.07
CA LYS A 249 -11.34 -14.58 7.39
C LYS A 249 -10.71 -15.96 7.44
N GLN A 250 -9.43 -16.04 7.81
CA GLN A 250 -8.75 -17.29 8.10
C GLN A 250 -7.60 -17.06 9.08
N ARG A 251 -7.22 -18.11 9.81
CA ARG A 251 -6.05 -18.09 10.68
C ARG A 251 -4.77 -18.23 9.84
N ASP A 252 -3.77 -17.42 10.17
CA ASP A 252 -2.43 -17.49 9.59
C ASP A 252 -1.60 -18.60 10.26
N SER A 253 -2.07 -19.84 10.15
CA SER A 253 -1.47 -21.00 10.79
C SER A 253 -1.89 -22.29 10.06
N LYS A 254 -1.13 -23.37 10.23
CA LYS A 254 -1.55 -24.74 9.87
C LYS A 254 -2.61 -25.32 10.81
N SER A 255 -2.76 -24.76 12.01
CA SER A 255 -3.64 -25.30 13.03
C SER A 255 -5.09 -25.06 12.68
N ASP A 256 -5.91 -26.11 12.76
CA ASP A 256 -7.37 -26.05 12.60
C ASP A 256 -8.08 -25.52 13.87
N THR A 257 -7.34 -24.92 14.79
CA THR A 257 -7.93 -24.33 16.01
C THR A 257 -8.96 -23.28 15.64
N ILE A 258 -10.14 -23.40 16.21
CA ILE A 258 -11.26 -22.48 15.98
C ILE A 258 -10.85 -21.05 16.38
N ILE A 259 -11.04 -20.10 15.48
CA ILE A 259 -10.87 -18.68 15.77
C ILE A 259 -12.12 -18.21 16.49
N PRO A 260 -12.02 -17.58 17.69
CA PRO A 260 -13.16 -16.94 18.31
C PRO A 260 -13.78 -15.87 17.39
N ASP A 261 -15.00 -15.49 17.66
CA ASP A 261 -15.62 -14.37 16.95
C ASP A 261 -14.96 -13.05 17.38
N LEU A 262 -14.02 -12.54 16.58
CA LEU A 262 -13.26 -11.33 16.87
C LEU A 262 -14.03 -10.03 16.55
N THR A 263 -15.26 -10.10 16.04
CA THR A 263 -16.16 -8.96 15.97
C THR A 263 -16.67 -8.57 17.36
N VAL A 264 -16.60 -9.50 18.31
CA VAL A 264 -16.94 -9.29 19.73
C VAL A 264 -15.74 -8.70 20.46
N GLU A 265 -15.89 -7.52 21.05
CA GLU A 265 -14.83 -6.73 21.71
C GLU A 265 -14.01 -7.58 22.71
N LYS A 266 -14.68 -8.32 23.60
CA LYS A 266 -14.01 -9.17 24.59
C LYS A 266 -13.08 -10.19 23.93
N ASN A 267 -13.54 -10.87 22.91
CA ASN A 267 -12.76 -11.90 22.21
C ASN A 267 -11.56 -11.27 21.47
N ALA A 268 -11.74 -10.10 20.86
CA ALA A 268 -10.66 -9.37 20.19
C ALA A 268 -9.57 -8.95 21.18
N VAL A 269 -9.96 -8.45 22.35
CA VAL A 269 -9.02 -8.07 23.43
C VAL A 269 -8.25 -9.30 23.93
N GLU A 270 -8.93 -10.42 24.18
CA GLU A 270 -8.30 -11.66 24.62
C GLU A 270 -7.32 -12.18 23.55
N TRP A 271 -7.71 -12.22 22.27
CA TRP A 271 -6.85 -12.60 21.15
C TRP A 271 -5.55 -11.78 21.09
N ILE A 272 -5.65 -10.46 21.27
CA ILE A 272 -4.48 -9.60 21.28
C ILE A 272 -3.57 -9.91 22.45
N LYS A 273 -4.13 -10.13 23.64
CA LYS A 273 -3.38 -10.44 24.87
C LYS A 273 -2.72 -11.81 24.86
N GLU A 274 -3.42 -12.83 24.35
CA GLU A 274 -2.93 -14.21 24.34
C GLU A 274 -1.81 -14.43 23.34
N SER A 275 -1.70 -13.61 22.29
CA SER A 275 -0.65 -13.71 21.28
C SER A 275 -0.48 -15.13 20.72
N PRO A 276 -1.52 -15.76 20.16
CA PRO A 276 -1.50 -17.17 19.77
C PRO A 276 -0.51 -17.45 18.65
N GLU A 277 -0.12 -18.75 18.52
CA GLU A 277 0.77 -19.19 17.47
C GLU A 277 0.22 -18.83 16.08
N SER A 278 1.11 -18.34 15.21
CA SER A 278 0.79 -17.94 13.83
C SER A 278 2.07 -17.95 13.01
N PHE A 279 1.98 -18.07 11.68
CA PHE A 279 3.15 -17.92 10.82
C PHE A 279 3.81 -16.54 11.02
N CYS A 280 3.02 -15.49 11.11
CA CYS A 280 3.58 -14.14 11.34
C CYS A 280 3.97 -13.83 12.79
N ASN A 281 3.77 -14.75 13.74
CA ASN A 281 4.26 -14.61 15.12
C ASN A 281 5.72 -15.04 15.21
N THR A 282 6.62 -14.21 14.71
CA THR A 282 8.06 -14.46 14.70
C THR A 282 8.84 -13.21 15.04
N THR A 283 9.97 -13.39 15.71
CA THR A 283 11.01 -12.38 15.97
C THR A 283 12.33 -12.78 15.31
N ASP A 284 12.31 -13.80 14.45
CA ASP A 284 13.51 -14.25 13.73
C ASP A 284 13.96 -13.19 12.73
N ASN A 285 15.10 -12.58 12.99
CA ASN A 285 15.68 -11.55 12.15
C ASN A 285 15.97 -12.03 10.72
N LYS A 286 16.29 -13.33 10.51
CA LYS A 286 16.48 -13.89 9.17
C LYS A 286 15.19 -13.82 8.35
N VAL A 287 14.05 -14.07 8.98
CA VAL A 287 12.74 -13.96 8.34
C VAL A 287 12.35 -12.50 8.14
N LEU A 288 12.45 -11.70 9.21
CA LEU A 288 12.02 -10.30 9.17
C LEU A 288 12.83 -9.49 8.15
N SER A 289 14.13 -9.75 8.01
CA SER A 289 14.98 -9.08 7.02
C SER A 289 14.58 -9.36 5.56
N GLN A 290 13.79 -10.38 5.28
CA GLN A 290 13.29 -10.66 3.92
C GLN A 290 12.19 -9.70 3.47
N VAL A 291 11.41 -9.18 4.41
CA VAL A 291 10.22 -8.34 4.17
C VAL A 291 10.38 -6.92 4.69
N LEU A 292 11.52 -6.58 5.28
CA LEU A 292 11.83 -5.26 5.80
C LEU A 292 12.88 -4.60 4.93
N ASN A 293 12.56 -3.41 4.46
CA ASN A 293 13.57 -2.50 3.93
C ASN A 293 14.38 -1.90 5.07
N ASN A 294 15.57 -1.35 4.77
CA ASN A 294 16.47 -0.75 5.76
C ASN A 294 15.81 0.32 6.66
N TYR A 295 14.68 0.87 6.25
CA TYR A 295 13.94 1.93 6.97
C TYR A 295 12.91 1.38 7.98
N ASP A 296 12.47 0.12 7.82
CA ASP A 296 11.47 -0.52 8.69
C ASP A 296 12.12 -1.42 9.77
N GLN A 297 13.46 -1.39 9.89
CA GLN A 297 14.21 -2.27 10.80
C GLN A 297 14.27 -1.76 12.26
N GLU A 298 13.59 -0.66 12.58
CA GLU A 298 13.60 -0.06 13.92
C GLU A 298 12.82 -0.88 14.96
N THR A 299 12.02 -1.86 14.54
CA THR A 299 11.25 -2.71 15.44
C THR A 299 11.16 -4.15 14.93
N VAL A 300 11.00 -5.10 15.86
CA VAL A 300 10.66 -6.51 15.59
C VAL A 300 9.23 -6.84 16.01
N ASN A 301 8.50 -5.85 16.54
CA ASN A 301 7.19 -6.03 17.18
C ASN A 301 6.02 -5.93 16.20
N PHE A 302 6.09 -6.68 15.06
CA PHE A 302 5.06 -6.65 14.03
C PHE A 302 3.80 -7.43 14.41
N TYR A 303 3.94 -8.48 15.22
CA TYR A 303 2.82 -9.33 15.61
C TYR A 303 1.99 -8.72 16.71
N ARG A 304 2.66 -8.14 17.72
CA ARG A 304 2.04 -7.39 18.84
C ARG A 304 2.82 -6.12 19.08
N TRP A 305 2.09 -5.03 19.31
CA TRP A 305 2.68 -3.71 19.50
C TRP A 305 1.97 -2.92 20.60
N SER A 306 2.62 -1.88 21.10
CA SER A 306 2.08 -0.97 22.09
C SER A 306 2.55 0.45 21.82
N VAL A 307 1.64 1.42 21.89
CA VAL A 307 1.93 2.85 21.78
C VAL A 307 1.25 3.57 22.94
N LYS A 308 1.98 4.45 23.62
CA LYS A 308 1.46 5.26 24.73
C LYS A 308 1.49 6.74 24.36
N TYR A 309 0.41 7.43 24.65
CA TYR A 309 0.27 8.87 24.52
C TYR A 309 -0.19 9.45 25.87
N SER A 310 0.35 10.60 26.28
CA SER A 310 -0.32 11.43 27.26
C SER A 310 -1.63 11.95 26.66
N GLN A 311 -2.58 12.33 27.50
CA GLN A 311 -3.86 12.91 27.08
C GLN A 311 -3.64 14.15 26.18
N LYS A 312 -2.68 15.00 26.52
CA LYS A 312 -2.35 16.20 25.75
C LYS A 312 -1.77 15.88 24.37
N GLU A 313 -0.82 14.94 24.28
CA GLU A 313 -0.24 14.49 23.01
C GLU A 313 -1.31 13.92 22.11
N LEU A 314 -2.18 13.04 22.63
CA LEU A 314 -3.25 12.42 21.85
C LEU A 314 -4.24 13.47 21.32
N SER A 315 -4.63 14.46 22.15
CA SER A 315 -5.54 15.54 21.74
C SER A 315 -4.93 16.40 20.61
N GLN A 316 -3.66 16.75 20.73
CA GLN A 316 -2.94 17.51 19.72
C GLN A 316 -2.75 16.73 18.43
N LEU A 317 -2.41 15.45 18.55
CA LEU A 317 -2.24 14.55 17.41
C LEU A 317 -3.54 14.41 16.61
N ILE A 318 -4.65 14.12 17.29
CA ILE A 318 -5.97 13.97 16.64
C ILE A 318 -6.39 15.28 15.95
N LEU A 319 -6.21 16.44 16.61
CA LEU A 319 -6.48 17.73 16.00
C LEU A 319 -5.64 17.95 14.72
N LYS A 320 -4.33 17.71 14.80
CA LYS A 320 -3.41 17.88 13.68
C LYS A 320 -3.78 16.97 12.49
N ARG A 321 -4.13 15.71 12.78
CA ARG A 321 -4.36 14.68 11.75
C ARG A 321 -5.75 14.72 11.13
N SER A 322 -6.80 15.01 11.92
CA SER A 322 -8.19 15.04 11.46
C SER A 322 -8.69 16.46 11.10
N GLY A 323 -7.99 17.50 11.52
CA GLY A 323 -8.46 18.89 11.42
C GLY A 323 -9.65 19.21 12.34
N THR A 324 -10.06 18.27 13.20
CA THR A 324 -11.23 18.40 14.08
C THR A 324 -10.80 18.63 15.53
N ASP A 325 -11.24 19.73 16.13
CA ASP A 325 -11.00 20.02 17.55
C ASP A 325 -12.00 19.27 18.44
N TYR A 326 -11.53 18.20 19.07
CA TYR A 326 -12.30 17.43 20.05
C TYR A 326 -12.15 18.01 21.48
N GLY A 327 -11.27 18.99 21.69
CA GLY A 327 -10.82 19.38 23.02
C GLY A 327 -9.93 18.32 23.67
N ASP A 328 -10.05 18.15 24.98
CA ASP A 328 -9.35 17.08 25.68
C ASP A 328 -10.01 15.73 25.40
N ILE A 329 -9.22 14.76 24.96
CA ILE A 329 -9.75 13.42 24.69
C ILE A 329 -10.07 12.71 26.01
N LEU A 330 -11.31 12.25 26.14
CA LEU A 330 -11.82 11.56 27.31
C LEU A 330 -11.90 10.05 27.09
N ASP A 331 -12.18 9.61 25.87
CA ASP A 331 -12.25 8.18 25.53
C ASP A 331 -12.05 7.90 24.06
N LEU A 332 -11.59 6.67 23.78
CA LEU A 332 -11.55 6.04 22.47
C LEU A 332 -12.35 4.75 22.57
N VAL A 333 -13.59 4.75 22.06
CA VAL A 333 -14.55 3.65 22.27
C VAL A 333 -14.68 2.82 20.98
N PRO A 334 -14.33 1.52 20.99
CA PRO A 334 -14.63 0.60 19.90
C PRO A 334 -16.13 0.53 19.64
N ILE A 335 -16.56 0.68 18.38
CA ILE A 335 -17.98 0.62 17.97
C ILE A 335 -18.24 -0.60 17.11
N GLU A 336 -17.33 -0.88 16.16
CA GLU A 336 -17.47 -2.00 15.23
C GLU A 336 -16.10 -2.59 14.92
N ARG A 337 -16.01 -3.93 14.90
CA ARG A 337 -14.82 -4.68 14.49
C ARG A 337 -15.13 -5.56 13.29
N GLY A 338 -14.15 -5.69 12.41
CA GLY A 338 -14.10 -6.69 11.36
C GLY A 338 -13.76 -8.08 11.91
N THR A 339 -13.77 -9.05 11.03
CA THR A 339 -13.62 -10.48 11.39
C THR A 339 -12.23 -10.84 11.91
N SER A 340 -11.21 -10.01 11.69
CA SER A 340 -9.86 -10.15 12.26
C SER A 340 -9.67 -9.40 13.59
N GLY A 341 -10.71 -8.76 14.10
CA GLY A 341 -10.64 -7.90 15.30
C GLY A 341 -10.17 -6.47 15.03
N ARG A 342 -9.92 -6.10 13.77
CA ARG A 342 -9.62 -4.71 13.38
C ARG A 342 -10.83 -3.81 13.61
N LEU A 343 -10.60 -2.62 14.15
CA LEU A 343 -11.65 -1.61 14.28
C LEU A 343 -12.03 -1.09 12.89
N VAL A 344 -13.32 -1.18 12.61
CA VAL A 344 -13.99 -0.59 11.44
C VAL A 344 -14.55 0.78 11.80
N LYS A 345 -15.08 0.90 13.03
CA LYS A 345 -15.55 2.17 13.58
C LYS A 345 -15.01 2.40 15.00
N LEU A 346 -14.51 3.59 15.22
CA LEU A 346 -14.00 4.09 16.49
C LEU A 346 -14.71 5.38 16.86
N LYS A 347 -15.28 5.47 18.07
CA LYS A 347 -15.82 6.71 18.60
C LYS A 347 -14.76 7.44 19.42
N ILE A 348 -14.45 8.66 19.00
CA ILE A 348 -13.59 9.60 19.74
C ILE A 348 -14.49 10.48 20.58
N VAL A 349 -14.28 10.44 21.90
CA VAL A 349 -15.02 11.26 22.89
C VAL A 349 -14.08 12.32 23.42
N GLY A 350 -14.42 13.57 23.22
CA GLY A 350 -13.67 14.71 23.74
C GLY A 350 -14.57 15.71 24.46
N THR A 351 -13.96 16.68 25.14
CA THR A 351 -14.69 17.71 25.91
C THR A 351 -15.50 18.67 25.04
N LYS A 352 -15.09 18.89 23.78
CA LYS A 352 -15.76 19.77 22.84
C LYS A 352 -16.62 19.04 21.81
N ARG A 353 -16.24 17.82 21.44
CA ARG A 353 -16.91 17.05 20.38
C ARG A 353 -16.80 15.57 20.63
N THR A 354 -17.81 14.84 20.18
CA THR A 354 -17.80 13.38 20.06
C THR A 354 -18.16 13.01 18.63
N ARG A 355 -17.40 12.10 18.02
CA ARG A 355 -17.62 11.66 16.63
C ARG A 355 -17.15 10.22 16.44
N ILE A 356 -17.84 9.48 15.57
CA ILE A 356 -17.39 8.17 15.09
C ILE A 356 -16.56 8.40 13.83
N ILE A 357 -15.40 7.74 13.75
CA ILE A 357 -14.57 7.67 12.54
C ILE A 357 -14.43 6.23 12.07
N GLY A 358 -14.21 6.03 10.81
CA GLY A 358 -13.95 4.75 10.11
C GLY A 358 -13.53 5.04 8.66
N LYS A 359 -12.94 4.15 7.92
CA LYS A 359 -12.64 2.72 8.23
C LYS A 359 -11.21 2.59 8.78
N GLU A 360 -10.59 1.42 8.50
CA GLU A 360 -9.30 0.97 9.03
C GLU A 360 -8.20 2.05 8.89
N LEU A 361 -7.95 2.53 7.67
CA LEU A 361 -6.88 3.49 7.40
C LEU A 361 -7.19 4.88 7.97
N GLU A 362 -8.45 5.33 8.00
CA GLU A 362 -8.84 6.61 8.63
C GLU A 362 -8.54 6.59 10.13
N ILE A 363 -8.84 5.46 10.81
CA ILE A 363 -8.52 5.29 12.23
C ILE A 363 -7.00 5.35 12.44
N ARG A 364 -6.22 4.63 11.64
CA ARG A 364 -4.75 4.61 11.73
C ARG A 364 -4.11 5.97 11.50
N ARG A 365 -4.59 6.71 10.50
CA ARG A 365 -4.09 8.05 10.17
C ARG A 365 -4.41 9.07 11.26
N THR A 366 -5.55 8.95 11.90
CA THR A 366 -5.98 9.88 12.96
C THR A 366 -5.17 9.69 14.24
N LEU A 367 -4.71 8.48 14.51
CA LEU A 367 -4.05 8.11 15.78
C LEU A 367 -2.51 7.98 15.68
N SER A 368 -1.88 8.50 14.64
CA SER A 368 -0.42 8.48 14.50
C SER A 368 0.08 9.65 13.64
N GLU A 369 1.31 10.10 13.84
CA GLU A 369 1.95 11.13 13.01
C GLU A 369 2.08 10.68 11.55
N SER A 370 2.31 9.40 11.31
CA SER A 370 2.25 8.78 9.98
C SER A 370 1.02 7.88 9.86
N HIS A 371 1.17 6.60 10.18
CA HIS A 371 0.10 5.62 10.24
C HIS A 371 0.31 4.72 11.44
N LEU A 372 -0.73 4.55 12.29
CA LEU A 372 -0.69 3.54 13.36
C LEU A 372 -0.47 2.15 12.73
N TYR A 373 0.20 1.27 13.43
CA TYR A 373 0.57 -0.07 12.93
C TYR A 373 -0.60 -0.85 12.32
N SER A 374 -1.73 -0.91 13.03
CA SER A 374 -3.00 -1.46 12.52
C SER A 374 -4.18 -0.85 13.27
N SER A 375 -5.41 -1.13 12.85
CA SER A 375 -6.60 -0.81 13.65
C SER A 375 -7.04 -1.96 14.57
N ALA A 376 -6.29 -3.06 14.64
CA ALA A 376 -6.55 -4.16 15.58
C ALA A 376 -5.93 -3.83 16.93
N PHE A 377 -6.59 -3.01 17.75
CA PHE A 377 -6.10 -2.64 19.08
C PHE A 377 -7.24 -2.51 20.11
N TYR A 378 -6.86 -2.50 21.38
CA TYR A 378 -7.68 -2.06 22.49
C TYR A 378 -6.96 -0.95 23.25
N VAL A 379 -7.71 -0.21 24.09
CA VAL A 379 -7.21 0.97 24.77
C VAL A 379 -7.21 0.74 26.28
N GLU A 380 -6.08 1.00 26.92
CA GLU A 380 -5.96 1.10 28.37
C GLU A 380 -5.83 2.58 28.75
N LYS A 381 -6.65 3.04 29.69
CA LYS A 381 -6.62 4.42 30.22
C LYS A 381 -5.94 4.46 31.56
N GLU A 382 -5.04 5.40 31.75
CA GLU A 382 -4.47 5.77 33.04
C GLU A 382 -5.22 7.00 33.56
N MET A 383 -5.89 6.85 34.72
CA MET A 383 -6.74 7.90 35.29
C MET A 383 -5.96 8.77 36.28
N GLY A 384 -6.16 10.06 36.19
CA GLY A 384 -5.63 11.03 37.14
C GLY A 384 -6.52 11.20 38.40
N SER A 385 -6.10 12.06 39.31
CA SER A 385 -6.80 12.32 40.58
C SER A 385 -8.21 12.88 40.39
N GLU A 386 -8.49 13.59 39.30
CA GLU A 386 -9.79 14.19 38.98
C GLU A 386 -10.71 13.25 38.16
N GLN A 387 -10.41 11.95 38.11
CA GLN A 387 -11.09 10.96 37.29
C GLN A 387 -11.09 11.25 35.78
N ALA A 388 -10.23 12.16 35.31
CA ALA A 388 -9.95 12.38 33.91
C ALA A 388 -8.77 11.52 33.45
N PRO A 389 -8.77 11.00 32.20
CA PRO A 389 -7.64 10.26 31.71
C PRO A 389 -6.41 11.16 31.53
N ILE A 390 -5.27 10.71 32.04
CA ILE A 390 -3.97 11.40 31.87
C ILE A 390 -3.11 10.76 30.78
N ALA A 391 -3.35 9.48 30.47
CA ALA A 391 -2.67 8.78 29.39
C ALA A 391 -3.54 7.67 28.78
N PHE A 392 -3.23 7.33 27.53
CA PHE A 392 -3.85 6.27 26.76
C PHE A 392 -2.75 5.33 26.22
N THR A 393 -2.89 4.04 26.48
CA THR A 393 -2.02 3.01 25.90
C THR A 393 -2.83 2.18 24.91
N LEU A 394 -2.45 2.24 23.63
CA LEU A 394 -3.02 1.42 22.58
C LEU A 394 -2.17 0.15 22.48
N LYS A 395 -2.79 -1.02 22.67
CA LYS A 395 -2.14 -2.32 22.52
C LYS A 395 -2.80 -3.08 21.38
N GLY A 396 -2.00 -3.53 20.44
CA GLY A 396 -2.57 -4.05 19.19
C GLY A 396 -1.82 -5.21 18.57
N ALA A 397 -2.35 -5.66 17.43
CA ALA A 397 -1.89 -6.81 16.69
C ALA A 397 -1.76 -6.52 15.19
N GLY A 398 -0.66 -7.01 14.59
CA GLY A 398 -0.41 -6.91 13.17
C GLY A 398 0.03 -5.52 12.70
N TRP A 399 0.36 -5.43 11.40
CA TRP A 399 0.82 -4.22 10.74
C TRP A 399 0.20 -4.13 9.34
N GLY A 400 -0.61 -3.10 9.12
CA GLY A 400 -1.41 -2.89 7.92
C GLY A 400 -2.84 -3.44 8.06
N HIS A 401 -3.55 -3.41 6.94
CA HIS A 401 -4.98 -3.74 6.86
C HIS A 401 -5.30 -5.23 7.10
N GLY A 402 -4.32 -6.14 6.93
CA GLY A 402 -4.49 -7.57 7.18
C GLY A 402 -5.27 -8.36 6.14
N VAL A 403 -5.67 -7.75 5.03
CA VAL A 403 -6.41 -8.40 3.94
C VAL A 403 -5.44 -9.08 2.98
N GLY A 404 -5.73 -10.30 2.57
CA GLY A 404 -4.93 -11.06 1.62
C GLY A 404 -3.59 -11.54 2.20
N LEU A 405 -2.49 -11.45 1.44
CA LEU A 405 -1.21 -12.03 1.83
C LEU A 405 -0.56 -11.28 2.99
N CYS A 406 -0.19 -12.03 4.02
CA CYS A 406 0.66 -11.58 5.12
C CYS A 406 2.13 -11.77 4.75
N GLN A 407 2.88 -10.69 4.52
CA GLN A 407 4.28 -10.76 4.05
C GLN A 407 5.18 -11.56 5.00
N ILE A 408 5.09 -11.29 6.33
CA ILE A 408 5.90 -12.01 7.33
C ILE A 408 5.49 -13.49 7.41
N GLY A 409 4.18 -13.78 7.38
CA GLY A 409 3.69 -15.16 7.37
C GLY A 409 4.15 -15.92 6.12
N ALA A 410 4.08 -15.30 4.95
CA ALA A 410 4.56 -15.86 3.69
C ALA A 410 6.09 -16.11 3.70
N ALA A 411 6.87 -15.21 4.32
CA ALA A 411 8.31 -15.42 4.51
C ALA A 411 8.60 -16.63 5.40
N VAL A 412 7.88 -16.78 6.52
CA VAL A 412 7.99 -17.97 7.39
C VAL A 412 7.59 -19.24 6.64
N MET A 413 6.53 -19.20 5.83
CA MET A 413 6.14 -20.36 5.01
C MET A 413 7.24 -20.74 4.02
N GLY A 414 7.84 -19.77 3.32
CA GLY A 414 8.95 -19.99 2.41
C GLY A 414 10.16 -20.65 3.10
N GLU A 415 10.56 -20.16 4.28
CA GLU A 415 11.64 -20.76 5.09
C GLU A 415 11.29 -22.19 5.58
N LYS A 416 10.01 -22.48 5.77
CA LYS A 416 9.52 -23.83 6.11
C LYS A 416 9.38 -24.77 4.90
N GLY A 417 9.76 -24.33 3.70
CA GLY A 417 9.77 -25.12 2.49
C GLY A 417 8.46 -25.21 1.71
N TYR A 418 7.50 -24.32 1.99
CA TYR A 418 6.30 -24.20 1.16
C TYR A 418 6.65 -23.55 -0.17
N ASN A 419 6.11 -24.09 -1.27
CA ASN A 419 6.25 -23.47 -2.57
C ASN A 419 5.29 -22.26 -2.71
N TYR A 420 5.55 -21.40 -3.70
CA TYR A 420 4.78 -20.17 -3.88
C TYR A 420 3.29 -20.40 -4.12
N LYS A 421 2.88 -21.52 -4.72
CA LYS A 421 1.46 -21.85 -4.93
C LYS A 421 0.77 -22.21 -3.63
N GLU A 422 1.43 -22.96 -2.77
CA GLU A 422 0.94 -23.26 -1.41
C GLU A 422 0.83 -21.98 -0.59
N ILE A 423 1.81 -21.08 -0.69
CA ILE A 423 1.75 -19.75 -0.03
C ILE A 423 0.55 -18.97 -0.54
N LEU A 424 0.39 -18.82 -1.85
CA LEU A 424 -0.68 -18.05 -2.45
C LEU A 424 -2.07 -18.59 -2.08
N LEU A 425 -2.27 -19.91 -2.17
CA LEU A 425 -3.57 -20.53 -1.91
C LEU A 425 -3.91 -20.61 -0.40
N HIS A 426 -2.92 -20.42 0.48
CA HIS A 426 -3.17 -20.20 1.90
C HIS A 426 -3.83 -18.83 2.16
N TYR A 427 -3.45 -17.79 1.43
CA TYR A 427 -3.95 -16.43 1.62
C TYR A 427 -5.15 -16.07 0.73
N PHE A 428 -5.31 -16.72 -0.42
CA PHE A 428 -6.37 -16.47 -1.39
C PHE A 428 -7.22 -17.72 -1.58
N ILE A 429 -8.16 -17.92 -0.67
CA ILE A 429 -8.94 -19.15 -0.56
C ILE A 429 -9.81 -19.35 -1.79
N GLY A 430 -9.70 -20.53 -2.42
CA GLY A 430 -10.49 -20.88 -3.60
C GLY A 430 -10.08 -20.16 -4.89
N ALA A 431 -9.04 -19.33 -4.86
CA ALA A 431 -8.46 -18.77 -6.08
C ALA A 431 -7.68 -19.84 -6.87
N THR A 432 -7.46 -19.59 -8.15
CA THR A 432 -6.62 -20.40 -9.05
C THR A 432 -5.48 -19.56 -9.61
N ILE A 433 -4.38 -20.20 -9.98
CA ILE A 433 -3.23 -19.53 -10.60
C ILE A 433 -3.25 -19.89 -12.09
N ASN A 434 -3.44 -18.89 -12.94
CA ASN A 434 -3.56 -19.07 -14.38
C ASN A 434 -2.53 -18.21 -15.13
N LYS A 435 -1.91 -18.79 -16.16
CA LYS A 435 -1.00 -18.07 -17.04
C LYS A 435 -1.80 -17.40 -18.16
N MET A 436 -1.72 -16.05 -18.24
CA MET A 436 -2.51 -15.25 -19.19
C MET A 436 -1.73 -14.78 -20.42
N TYR A 437 -0.38 -14.69 -20.35
CA TYR A 437 0.49 -14.33 -21.48
C TYR A 437 1.88 -14.94 -21.40
#